data_4d7d69b60de33bd1d93ec8eb659d7b41
#
_entry.id   4d7d69b60de33bd1d93ec8eb659d7b41
#
_cell.length_a   1.000
_cell.length_b   1.000
_cell.length_c   1.000
_cell.angle_alpha   90.00
_cell.angle_beta   90.00
_cell.angle_gamma   90.00
#
_symmetry.space_group_name_H-M   'P 1'
#
loop_
_entity.id
_entity.type
_entity.pdbx_description
1 polymer ?
#
loop_
_entity_poly.entity_id
_entity_poly.type
_entity_poly.pdbx_seq_one_letter_code
_entity_poly.pdbx_strand_id
1 'polypeptide(L)'
;MEFRFALAGDPVAHSLSPAMHRAALEEAGLAGVYELVRCDPAEFRGLVDKLKAGEFSGLNVTMPHKRLAYTLCDHMTDEAGLANSVNTMKVLGSLIWGHSSDVVAFRKAIVDVGDPKSIILIGTGGSARAALAAFHGPVYVWGRSAEKTESLKIQFPGRVFPFEDSPVGSVLVNCTPIGMKGELLPAMLLEKAGGLIDLPYGYGETPAVSWATGNGLPVVDGYEFLAVQAAESFHWWTGVEVGPSTMAAAARNG
;
A
#
# COMPACT_ATOMS: atom_id res chain seq x y z
N MET A 1 5.43 -7.03 28.05
CA MET A 1 5.34 -5.66 27.42
C MET A 1 4.14 -5.70 26.50
N GLU A 2 3.27 -4.73 26.55
CA GLU A 2 2.09 -4.66 25.70
C GLU A 2 2.41 -3.79 24.48
N PHE A 3 2.17 -4.30 23.28
CA PHE A 3 2.38 -3.55 22.04
C PHE A 3 1.23 -2.56 21.80
N ARG A 4 1.57 -1.38 21.34
CA ARG A 4 0.59 -0.37 20.94
C ARG A 4 0.91 0.11 19.53
N PHE A 5 0.07 -0.23 18.57
CA PHE A 5 0.19 0.16 17.17
C PHE A 5 -0.96 1.05 16.75
N ALA A 6 -0.75 1.85 15.71
CA ALA A 6 -1.82 2.64 15.11
C ALA A 6 -1.67 2.82 13.61
N LEU A 7 -2.81 3.05 12.93
CA LEU A 7 -2.86 3.59 11.56
C LEU A 7 -3.18 5.08 11.62
N ALA A 8 -2.27 5.89 11.08
CA ALA A 8 -2.44 7.34 10.97
C ALA A 8 -2.79 7.78 9.54
N GLY A 9 -3.83 8.57 9.35
CA GLY A 9 -4.26 9.10 8.06
C GLY A 9 -5.63 9.76 8.07
N ASP A 10 -6.11 10.16 6.88
CA ASP A 10 -7.46 10.71 6.71
C ASP A 10 -7.97 10.44 5.27
N PRO A 11 -9.07 9.67 5.08
CA PRO A 11 -9.87 8.98 6.10
C PRO A 11 -9.26 7.63 6.53
N VAL A 12 -9.56 7.18 7.74
CA VAL A 12 -9.12 5.86 8.27
C VAL A 12 -10.26 5.01 8.85
N ALA A 13 -11.45 5.60 9.02
CA ALA A 13 -12.56 4.97 9.75
C ALA A 13 -13.00 3.60 9.20
N HIS A 14 -12.80 3.34 7.92
CA HIS A 14 -13.18 2.09 7.24
C HIS A 14 -12.01 1.12 7.05
N SER A 15 -10.88 1.36 7.73
CA SER A 15 -9.70 0.52 7.58
C SER A 15 -9.89 -0.83 8.28
N LEU A 16 -9.51 -1.90 7.58
CA LEU A 16 -9.51 -3.28 8.07
C LEU A 16 -8.24 -3.63 8.87
N SER A 17 -7.26 -2.71 8.92
CA SER A 17 -5.98 -2.93 9.63
C SER A 17 -6.15 -3.34 11.10
N PRO A 18 -7.13 -2.79 11.89
CA PRO A 18 -7.31 -3.23 13.27
C PRO A 18 -7.70 -4.71 13.40
N ALA A 19 -8.58 -5.21 12.53
CA ALA A 19 -8.97 -6.63 12.54
C ALA A 19 -7.77 -7.53 12.20
N MET A 20 -7.01 -7.16 11.16
CA MET A 20 -5.81 -7.89 10.73
C MET A 20 -4.73 -7.96 11.82
N HIS A 21 -4.35 -6.83 12.39
CA HIS A 21 -3.29 -6.77 13.39
C HIS A 21 -3.71 -7.38 14.72
N ARG A 22 -5.01 -7.36 15.08
CA ARG A 22 -5.53 -8.10 16.23
C ARG A 22 -5.36 -9.61 16.03
N ALA A 23 -5.77 -10.14 14.88
CA ALA A 23 -5.58 -11.56 14.57
C ALA A 23 -4.11 -11.95 14.57
N ALA A 24 -3.22 -11.08 14.09
CA ALA A 24 -1.78 -11.32 14.13
C ALA A 24 -1.21 -11.33 15.56
N LEU A 25 -1.64 -10.41 16.42
CA LEU A 25 -1.25 -10.40 17.83
C LEU A 25 -1.70 -11.68 18.54
N GLU A 26 -2.95 -12.13 18.27
CA GLU A 26 -3.51 -13.36 18.82
C GLU A 26 -2.71 -14.60 18.35
N GLU A 27 -2.45 -14.73 17.04
CA GLU A 27 -1.67 -15.85 16.49
C GLU A 27 -0.23 -15.88 17.03
N ALA A 28 0.39 -14.70 17.17
CA ALA A 28 1.74 -14.56 17.71
C ALA A 28 1.81 -14.73 19.23
N GLY A 29 0.69 -14.82 19.96
CA GLY A 29 0.65 -14.85 21.42
C GLY A 29 1.17 -13.56 22.07
N LEU A 30 1.08 -12.43 21.37
CA LEU A 30 1.54 -11.12 21.84
C LEU A 30 0.38 -10.28 22.38
N ALA A 31 0.57 -9.67 23.55
CA ALA A 31 -0.37 -8.71 24.09
C ALA A 31 -0.21 -7.35 23.38
N GLY A 32 -1.31 -6.75 22.92
CA GLY A 32 -1.27 -5.44 22.29
C GLY A 32 -2.60 -4.98 21.73
N VAL A 33 -2.58 -3.73 21.24
CA VAL A 33 -3.73 -3.07 20.60
C VAL A 33 -3.32 -2.41 19.29
N TYR A 34 -4.28 -2.26 18.39
CA TYR A 34 -4.11 -1.52 17.15
C TYR A 34 -5.25 -0.52 16.97
N GLU A 35 -4.89 0.76 16.86
CA GLU A 35 -5.83 1.88 16.87
C GLU A 35 -5.92 2.57 15.50
N LEU A 36 -7.03 3.27 15.24
CA LEU A 36 -7.17 4.17 14.10
C LEU A 36 -7.04 5.61 14.59
N VAL A 37 -6.12 6.37 14.02
CA VAL A 37 -5.90 7.77 14.35
C VAL A 37 -6.12 8.62 13.10
N ARG A 38 -7.31 9.26 13.05
CA ARG A 38 -7.56 10.29 12.05
C ARG A 38 -6.81 11.55 12.45
N CYS A 39 -5.98 12.08 11.56
CA CYS A 39 -5.16 13.24 11.83
C CYS A 39 -4.88 14.07 10.57
N ASP A 40 -4.73 15.37 10.77
CA ASP A 40 -4.18 16.28 9.77
C ASP A 40 -2.62 16.25 9.77
N PRO A 41 -1.92 16.98 8.87
CA PRO A 41 -0.46 16.97 8.84
C PRO A 41 0.23 17.51 10.11
N ALA A 42 -0.40 18.42 10.85
CA ALA A 42 0.17 18.96 12.10
C ALA A 42 0.00 17.96 13.25
N GLU A 43 -1.18 17.36 13.36
CA GLU A 43 -1.49 16.29 14.31
C GLU A 43 -0.63 15.03 14.05
N PHE A 44 -0.35 14.72 12.78
CA PHE A 44 0.54 13.61 12.41
C PHE A 44 1.97 13.81 12.93
N ARG A 45 2.51 15.04 12.90
CA ARG A 45 3.82 15.34 13.52
C ARG A 45 3.79 15.07 15.02
N GLY A 46 2.73 15.51 15.73
CA GLY A 46 2.56 15.21 17.15
C GLY A 46 2.46 13.71 17.44
N LEU A 47 1.85 12.92 16.53
CA LEU A 47 1.82 11.46 16.66
C LEU A 47 3.21 10.83 16.49
N VAL A 48 4.04 11.37 15.60
CA VAL A 48 5.44 10.93 15.43
C VAL A 48 6.26 11.29 16.68
N ASP A 49 6.02 12.44 17.34
CA ASP A 49 6.65 12.77 18.62
C ASP A 49 6.25 11.77 19.71
N LYS A 50 4.99 11.34 19.76
CA LYS A 50 4.52 10.28 20.69
C LYS A 50 5.16 8.92 20.38
N LEU A 51 5.34 8.57 19.11
CA LEU A 51 6.10 7.37 18.73
C LEU A 51 7.54 7.46 19.26
N LYS A 52 8.20 8.61 19.11
CA LYS A 52 9.56 8.86 19.64
C LYS A 52 9.63 8.81 21.16
N ALA A 53 8.57 9.22 21.84
CA ALA A 53 8.43 9.12 23.31
C ALA A 53 8.12 7.70 23.81
N GLY A 54 7.87 6.73 22.90
CA GLY A 54 7.57 5.34 23.26
C GLY A 54 6.10 5.08 23.64
N GLU A 55 5.19 6.04 23.34
CA GLU A 55 3.75 5.83 23.56
C GLU A 55 3.16 4.82 22.55
N PHE A 56 3.82 4.64 21.40
CA PHE A 56 3.52 3.64 20.38
C PHE A 56 4.73 2.76 20.11
N SER A 57 4.48 1.47 19.87
CA SER A 57 5.49 0.51 19.43
C SER A 57 5.77 0.62 17.93
N GLY A 58 4.80 1.12 17.16
CA GLY A 58 4.91 1.36 15.73
C GLY A 58 3.69 2.06 15.17
N LEU A 59 3.85 2.71 14.01
CA LEU A 59 2.79 3.37 13.27
C LEU A 59 2.74 2.85 11.83
N ASN A 60 1.56 2.47 11.37
CA ASN A 60 1.28 2.51 9.94
C ASN A 60 0.82 3.92 9.54
N VAL A 61 1.13 4.26 8.31
CA VAL A 61 0.80 5.57 7.73
C VAL A 61 0.09 5.37 6.40
N THR A 62 -1.06 6.04 6.25
CA THR A 62 -1.78 6.05 4.99
C THR A 62 -1.92 7.47 4.43
N MET A 63 -2.74 7.63 3.40
CA MET A 63 -3.04 8.93 2.79
C MET A 63 -3.54 9.93 3.86
N PRO A 64 -3.10 11.21 3.78
CA PRO A 64 -2.18 11.79 2.81
C PRO A 64 -0.72 11.82 3.29
N HIS A 65 -0.36 11.14 4.39
CA HIS A 65 0.84 11.39 5.17
C HIS A 65 2.09 10.60 4.76
N LYS A 66 2.01 9.60 3.86
CA LYS A 66 3.15 8.73 3.49
C LYS A 66 4.42 9.49 3.06
N ARG A 67 4.28 10.62 2.35
CA ARG A 67 5.41 11.49 1.99
C ARG A 67 5.93 12.31 3.16
N LEU A 68 5.04 12.80 4.02
CA LEU A 68 5.43 13.52 5.23
C LEU A 68 6.18 12.57 6.19
N ALA A 69 5.68 11.33 6.36
CA ALA A 69 6.37 10.30 7.14
C ALA A 69 7.80 10.06 6.64
N TYR A 70 7.98 9.98 5.31
CA TYR A 70 9.32 9.85 4.70
C TYR A 70 10.26 10.99 5.14
N THR A 71 9.78 12.23 5.20
CA THR A 71 10.61 13.38 5.60
C THR A 71 10.86 13.49 7.12
N LEU A 72 10.12 12.74 7.93
CA LEU A 72 10.23 12.74 9.40
C LEU A 72 11.05 11.58 9.94
N CYS A 73 11.44 10.63 9.11
CA CYS A 73 12.32 9.53 9.49
C CYS A 73 13.78 9.96 9.50
N ASP A 74 14.52 9.52 10.53
CA ASP A 74 15.98 9.69 10.61
C ASP A 74 16.69 8.69 9.67
N HIS A 75 16.13 7.47 9.55
CA HIS A 75 16.61 6.40 8.67
C HIS A 75 15.46 5.70 7.96
N MET A 76 15.78 5.11 6.82
CA MET A 76 14.80 4.39 5.98
C MET A 76 15.40 3.10 5.46
N THR A 77 14.53 2.10 5.23
CA THR A 77 14.89 0.92 4.45
C THR A 77 15.04 1.30 2.97
N ASP A 78 15.70 0.44 2.20
CA ASP A 78 15.87 0.63 0.75
C ASP A 78 14.51 0.78 0.03
N GLU A 79 13.48 0.01 0.46
CA GLU A 79 12.13 0.08 -0.08
C GLU A 79 11.52 1.47 0.09
N ALA A 80 11.62 2.04 1.30
CA ALA A 80 11.10 3.36 1.59
C ALA A 80 11.88 4.46 0.85
N GLY A 81 13.21 4.29 0.75
CA GLY A 81 14.10 5.18 0.01
C GLY A 81 13.78 5.24 -1.48
N LEU A 82 13.64 4.08 -2.13
CA LEU A 82 13.27 3.97 -3.54
C LEU A 82 11.89 4.58 -3.84
N ALA A 83 10.91 4.34 -2.94
CA ALA A 83 9.56 4.85 -3.11
C ALA A 83 9.42 6.35 -2.78
N ASN A 84 10.35 6.96 -2.03
CA ASN A 84 10.17 8.25 -1.36
C ASN A 84 8.84 8.31 -0.60
N SER A 85 8.50 7.20 0.10
CA SER A 85 7.20 6.97 0.74
C SER A 85 7.36 5.98 1.88
N VAL A 86 6.87 6.33 3.06
CA VAL A 86 6.88 5.49 4.25
C VAL A 86 5.44 5.19 4.64
N ASN A 87 5.10 3.92 4.82
CA ASN A 87 3.82 3.48 5.36
C ASN A 87 3.93 2.72 6.68
N THR A 88 5.16 2.51 7.18
CA THR A 88 5.42 1.81 8.44
C THR A 88 6.59 2.49 9.17
N MET A 89 6.40 2.83 10.45
CA MET A 89 7.39 3.54 11.26
C MET A 89 7.60 2.83 12.60
N LYS A 90 8.83 2.86 13.13
CA LYS A 90 9.18 2.47 14.50
C LYS A 90 10.36 3.28 15.01
N VAL A 91 10.64 3.16 16.31
CA VAL A 91 11.85 3.71 16.93
C VAL A 91 12.84 2.58 17.20
N LEU A 92 14.10 2.80 16.81
CA LEU A 92 15.22 1.96 17.20
C LEU A 92 16.28 2.83 17.88
N GLY A 93 16.53 2.56 19.16
CA GLY A 93 17.31 3.48 20.00
C GLY A 93 16.59 4.81 20.18
N SER A 94 17.17 5.91 19.68
CA SER A 94 16.56 7.24 19.68
C SER A 94 16.12 7.71 18.30
N LEU A 95 16.25 6.86 17.27
CA LEU A 95 16.06 7.22 15.87
C LEU A 95 14.74 6.65 15.35
N ILE A 96 14.04 7.46 14.55
CA ILE A 96 12.83 7.04 13.83
C ILE A 96 13.24 6.36 12.53
N TRP A 97 12.81 5.12 12.38
CA TRP A 97 13.01 4.33 11.19
C TRP A 97 11.72 4.23 10.38
N GLY A 98 11.84 4.43 9.07
CA GLY A 98 10.77 4.28 8.10
C GLY A 98 10.95 3.08 7.19
N HIS A 99 9.85 2.40 6.88
CA HIS A 99 9.78 1.27 5.96
C HIS A 99 8.61 1.42 5.01
N SER A 100 8.66 0.73 3.87
CA SER A 100 7.56 0.63 2.91
C SER A 100 7.14 -0.82 2.71
N SER A 101 6.22 -1.30 3.54
CA SER A 101 5.60 -2.62 3.35
C SER A 101 4.75 -2.68 2.07
N ASP A 102 4.29 -1.53 1.55
CA ASP A 102 3.64 -1.45 0.23
C ASP A 102 4.56 -1.96 -0.89
N VAL A 103 5.86 -1.62 -0.87
CA VAL A 103 6.82 -2.07 -1.90
C VAL A 103 6.98 -3.59 -1.86
N VAL A 104 7.06 -4.17 -0.66
CA VAL A 104 7.13 -5.62 -0.47
C VAL A 104 5.87 -6.30 -1.01
N ALA A 105 4.69 -5.75 -0.68
CA ALA A 105 3.42 -6.27 -1.19
C ALA A 105 3.31 -6.15 -2.71
N PHE A 106 3.76 -5.07 -3.32
CA PHE A 106 3.78 -4.95 -4.79
C PHE A 106 4.74 -5.94 -5.44
N ARG A 107 5.93 -6.19 -4.87
CA ARG A 107 6.85 -7.22 -5.41
C ARG A 107 6.18 -8.59 -5.45
N LYS A 108 5.49 -8.96 -4.37
CA LYS A 108 4.72 -10.21 -4.36
C LYS A 108 3.57 -10.19 -5.36
N ALA A 109 2.74 -9.16 -5.38
CA ALA A 109 1.61 -9.04 -6.29
C ALA A 109 2.02 -9.11 -7.77
N ILE A 110 3.17 -8.52 -8.14
CA ILE A 110 3.74 -8.58 -9.50
C ILE A 110 4.07 -10.02 -9.90
N VAL A 111 4.65 -10.79 -8.98
CA VAL A 111 4.93 -12.22 -9.20
C VAL A 111 3.62 -13.02 -9.34
N ASP A 112 2.65 -12.77 -8.46
CA ASP A 112 1.35 -13.48 -8.44
C ASP A 112 0.54 -13.24 -9.73
N VAL A 113 0.69 -12.07 -10.38
CA VAL A 113 0.05 -11.79 -11.68
C VAL A 113 0.93 -12.20 -12.89
N GLY A 114 2.03 -12.93 -12.68
CA GLY A 114 2.82 -13.56 -13.74
C GLY A 114 3.99 -12.74 -14.29
N ASP A 115 4.63 -11.89 -13.48
CA ASP A 115 5.80 -11.10 -13.86
C ASP A 115 5.62 -10.31 -15.18
N PRO A 116 4.74 -9.30 -15.23
CA PRO A 116 4.40 -8.61 -16.47
C PRO A 116 5.60 -7.86 -17.06
N LYS A 117 5.63 -7.73 -18.39
CA LYS A 117 6.64 -6.92 -19.09
C LYS A 117 6.42 -5.43 -18.95
N SER A 118 5.18 -5.01 -18.66
CA SER A 118 4.76 -3.61 -18.49
C SER A 118 3.54 -3.52 -17.59
N ILE A 119 3.40 -2.39 -16.89
CA ILE A 119 2.22 -2.09 -16.10
C ILE A 119 1.58 -0.76 -16.54
N ILE A 120 0.27 -0.67 -16.38
CA ILE A 120 -0.49 0.58 -16.45
C ILE A 120 -0.83 0.98 -15.02
N LEU A 121 -0.21 2.05 -14.55
CA LEU A 121 -0.36 2.57 -13.21
C LEU A 121 -1.48 3.60 -13.16
N ILE A 122 -2.53 3.31 -12.40
CA ILE A 122 -3.69 4.18 -12.22
C ILE A 122 -3.53 4.94 -10.91
N GLY A 123 -3.26 6.24 -11.03
CA GLY A 123 -2.98 7.13 -9.88
C GLY A 123 -1.51 7.52 -9.73
N THR A 124 -1.26 8.52 -8.87
CA THR A 124 0.07 9.17 -8.70
C THR A 124 0.43 9.42 -7.23
N GLY A 125 -0.21 8.70 -6.30
CA GLY A 125 -0.03 8.85 -4.85
C GLY A 125 1.14 8.03 -4.28
N GLY A 126 1.16 7.85 -2.95
CA GLY A 126 2.19 7.08 -2.24
C GLY A 126 2.25 5.62 -2.67
N SER A 127 1.10 4.96 -2.84
CA SER A 127 1.04 3.56 -3.32
C SER A 127 1.52 3.43 -4.78
N ALA A 128 1.24 4.43 -5.64
CA ALA A 128 1.78 4.47 -7.00
C ALA A 128 3.32 4.55 -7.02
N ARG A 129 3.92 5.30 -6.09
CA ARG A 129 5.38 5.35 -5.91
C ARG A 129 5.94 4.00 -5.44
N ALA A 130 5.23 3.32 -4.55
CA ALA A 130 5.61 1.98 -4.11
C ALA A 130 5.56 0.96 -5.24
N ALA A 131 4.53 1.01 -6.11
CA ALA A 131 4.44 0.19 -7.31
C ALA A 131 5.62 0.43 -8.27
N LEU A 132 5.98 1.71 -8.52
CA LEU A 132 7.15 2.09 -9.30
C LEU A 132 8.48 1.62 -8.69
N ALA A 133 8.61 1.64 -7.37
CA ALA A 133 9.78 1.14 -6.67
C ALA A 133 9.90 -0.39 -6.74
N ALA A 134 8.77 -1.09 -6.74
CA ALA A 134 8.71 -2.56 -6.80
C ALA A 134 8.95 -3.13 -8.20
N PHE A 135 8.48 -2.44 -9.25
CA PHE A 135 8.52 -2.92 -10.64
C PHE A 135 9.63 -2.21 -11.43
N HIS A 136 10.45 -2.96 -12.14
CA HIS A 136 11.62 -2.41 -12.87
C HIS A 136 11.40 -2.18 -14.37
N GLY A 137 10.29 -2.65 -14.93
CA GLY A 137 9.91 -2.46 -16.33
C GLY A 137 9.29 -1.08 -16.64
N PRO A 138 8.84 -0.88 -17.89
CA PRO A 138 8.14 0.32 -18.32
C PRO A 138 6.76 0.45 -17.63
N VAL A 139 6.47 1.65 -17.15
CA VAL A 139 5.25 2.01 -16.43
C VAL A 139 4.51 3.10 -17.19
N TYR A 140 3.29 2.82 -17.58
CA TYR A 140 2.42 3.75 -18.30
C TYR A 140 1.42 4.36 -17.33
N VAL A 141 1.48 5.68 -17.11
CA VAL A 141 0.71 6.33 -16.04
C VAL A 141 -0.58 6.93 -16.57
N TRP A 142 -1.70 6.50 -15.98
CA TRP A 142 -2.99 7.14 -16.12
C TRP A 142 -3.32 7.92 -14.85
N GLY A 143 -3.36 9.24 -14.94
CA GLY A 143 -3.56 10.12 -13.79
C GLY A 143 -4.15 11.46 -14.15
N ARG A 144 -4.91 12.06 -13.22
CA ARG A 144 -5.60 13.36 -13.43
C ARG A 144 -4.67 14.58 -13.36
N SER A 145 -3.50 14.47 -12.76
CA SER A 145 -2.58 15.59 -12.54
C SER A 145 -1.30 15.40 -13.34
N ALA A 146 -1.12 16.25 -14.36
CA ALA A 146 0.10 16.29 -15.15
C ALA A 146 1.34 16.59 -14.28
N GLU A 147 1.23 17.51 -13.31
CA GLU A 147 2.30 17.88 -12.38
C GLU A 147 2.78 16.66 -11.56
N LYS A 148 1.83 15.87 -11.01
CA LYS A 148 2.16 14.67 -10.24
C LYS A 148 2.76 13.59 -11.12
N THR A 149 2.30 13.43 -12.35
CA THR A 149 2.88 12.50 -13.33
C THR A 149 4.32 12.91 -13.67
N GLU A 150 4.56 14.19 -13.87
CA GLU A 150 5.93 14.70 -14.11
C GLU A 150 6.84 14.47 -12.90
N SER A 151 6.32 14.65 -11.69
CA SER A 151 7.06 14.30 -10.45
C SER A 151 7.47 12.82 -10.39
N LEU A 152 6.63 11.90 -10.94
CA LEU A 152 7.00 10.48 -11.05
C LEU A 152 8.09 10.27 -12.11
N LYS A 153 8.04 10.95 -13.26
CA LYS A 153 9.07 10.86 -14.30
C LYS A 153 10.43 11.32 -13.79
N ILE A 154 10.46 12.40 -13.01
CA ILE A 154 11.69 12.93 -12.39
C ILE A 154 12.26 11.91 -11.38
N GLN A 155 11.40 11.29 -10.56
CA GLN A 155 11.84 10.31 -9.57
C GLN A 155 12.29 8.97 -10.19
N PHE A 156 11.65 8.55 -11.28
CA PHE A 156 11.91 7.28 -11.96
C PHE A 156 12.26 7.51 -13.44
N PRO A 157 13.43 8.09 -13.72
CA PRO A 157 13.79 8.51 -15.08
C PRO A 157 13.87 7.30 -16.03
N GLY A 158 13.37 7.50 -17.26
CA GLY A 158 13.38 6.48 -18.31
C GLY A 158 12.40 5.33 -18.14
N ARG A 159 11.55 5.35 -17.10
CA ARG A 159 10.62 4.25 -16.78
C ARG A 159 9.15 4.63 -16.85
N VAL A 160 8.84 5.93 -16.79
CA VAL A 160 7.47 6.45 -16.75
C VAL A 160 7.10 7.05 -18.11
N PHE A 161 6.05 6.50 -18.72
CA PHE A 161 5.56 6.83 -20.05
C PHE A 161 4.08 7.30 -20.00
N PRO A 162 3.60 8.02 -21.03
CA PRO A 162 2.18 8.31 -21.17
C PRO A 162 1.34 7.03 -21.30
N PHE A 163 0.11 7.05 -20.76
CA PHE A 163 -0.82 5.93 -20.87
C PHE A 163 -1.12 5.54 -22.33
N GLU A 164 -1.23 6.51 -23.22
CA GLU A 164 -1.55 6.33 -24.64
C GLU A 164 -0.59 5.36 -25.33
N ASP A 165 0.66 5.34 -24.93
CA ASP A 165 1.72 4.48 -25.47
C ASP A 165 1.71 3.07 -24.88
N SER A 166 0.79 2.75 -23.94
CA SER A 166 0.77 1.46 -23.25
C SER A 166 0.39 0.32 -24.19
N PRO A 167 1.13 -0.82 -24.16
CA PRO A 167 0.80 -2.00 -24.94
C PRO A 167 -0.43 -2.73 -24.37
N VAL A 168 -1.15 -3.44 -25.25
CA VAL A 168 -2.16 -4.42 -24.83
C VAL A 168 -1.46 -5.58 -24.12
N GLY A 169 -2.10 -6.10 -23.06
CA GLY A 169 -1.54 -7.16 -22.22
C GLY A 169 -0.71 -6.65 -21.04
N SER A 170 -0.70 -5.32 -20.80
CA SER A 170 -0.13 -4.76 -19.58
C SER A 170 -0.97 -5.10 -18.35
N VAL A 171 -0.34 -5.29 -17.19
CA VAL A 171 -1.08 -5.42 -15.93
C VAL A 171 -1.55 -4.05 -15.45
N LEU A 172 -2.84 -3.94 -15.13
CA LEU A 172 -3.41 -2.74 -14.51
C LEU A 172 -3.06 -2.74 -13.01
N VAL A 173 -2.58 -1.61 -12.50
CA VAL A 173 -2.29 -1.40 -11.08
C VAL A 173 -3.10 -0.22 -10.59
N ASN A 174 -4.26 -0.49 -9.95
CA ASN A 174 -5.15 0.55 -9.47
C ASN A 174 -4.76 1.00 -8.05
N CYS A 175 -4.12 2.15 -7.97
CA CYS A 175 -3.74 2.83 -6.72
C CYS A 175 -4.69 3.98 -6.35
N THR A 176 -5.91 3.99 -6.90
CA THR A 176 -6.94 5.01 -6.65
C THR A 176 -8.11 4.43 -5.86
N PRO A 177 -9.02 5.27 -5.32
CA PRO A 177 -10.25 4.80 -4.70
C PRO A 177 -11.34 4.32 -5.70
N ILE A 178 -11.10 4.35 -7.02
CA ILE A 178 -12.06 3.88 -8.03
C ILE A 178 -12.34 2.40 -7.79
N GLY A 179 -13.61 2.06 -7.63
CA GLY A 179 -14.06 0.71 -7.30
C GLY A 179 -14.63 0.57 -5.88
N MET A 180 -14.23 1.44 -4.92
CA MET A 180 -14.72 1.37 -3.53
C MET A 180 -16.23 1.62 -3.41
N LYS A 181 -16.82 2.35 -4.35
CA LYS A 181 -18.28 2.66 -4.38
C LYS A 181 -19.00 1.97 -5.55
N GLY A 182 -18.39 0.92 -6.11
CA GLY A 182 -18.94 0.16 -7.23
C GLY A 182 -18.67 0.78 -8.60
N GLU A 183 -17.73 1.73 -8.70
CA GLU A 183 -17.34 2.28 -10.01
C GLU A 183 -16.46 1.27 -10.76
N LEU A 184 -16.73 1.07 -12.04
CA LEU A 184 -15.83 0.33 -12.94
C LEU A 184 -14.70 1.22 -13.42
N LEU A 185 -13.53 0.64 -13.65
CA LEU A 185 -12.43 1.33 -14.34
C LEU A 185 -12.84 1.72 -15.76
N PRO A 186 -12.33 2.84 -16.32
CA PRO A 186 -12.62 3.24 -17.70
C PRO A 186 -12.32 2.13 -18.71
N ALA A 187 -13.22 1.94 -19.69
CA ALA A 187 -13.11 0.89 -20.70
C ALA A 187 -11.75 0.88 -21.43
N MET A 188 -11.23 2.06 -21.73
CA MET A 188 -9.92 2.24 -22.37
C MET A 188 -8.74 1.64 -21.60
N LEU A 189 -8.85 1.51 -20.27
CA LEU A 189 -7.88 0.83 -19.43
C LEU A 189 -8.09 -0.68 -19.51
N LEU A 190 -9.34 -1.14 -19.38
CA LEU A 190 -9.71 -2.55 -19.39
C LEU A 190 -9.35 -3.22 -20.71
N GLU A 191 -9.51 -2.54 -21.84
CA GLU A 191 -9.16 -3.03 -23.18
C GLU A 191 -7.66 -3.37 -23.33
N LYS A 192 -6.80 -2.78 -22.48
CA LYS A 192 -5.36 -3.03 -22.48
C LYS A 192 -4.90 -4.04 -21.42
N ALA A 193 -5.82 -4.54 -20.59
CA ALA A 193 -5.50 -5.37 -19.43
C ALA A 193 -5.00 -6.77 -19.81
N GLY A 194 -3.87 -7.18 -19.25
CA GLY A 194 -3.37 -8.55 -19.22
C GLY A 194 -3.38 -9.17 -17.82
N GLY A 195 -3.81 -8.41 -16.81
CA GLY A 195 -3.95 -8.78 -15.40
C GLY A 195 -4.33 -7.56 -14.58
N LEU A 196 -4.60 -7.74 -13.29
CA LEU A 196 -5.06 -6.69 -12.40
C LEU A 196 -4.44 -6.82 -11.00
N ILE A 197 -3.92 -5.72 -10.49
CA ILE A 197 -3.64 -5.50 -9.07
C ILE A 197 -4.53 -4.34 -8.63
N ASP A 198 -5.56 -4.64 -7.82
CA ASP A 198 -6.60 -3.67 -7.46
C ASP A 198 -6.54 -3.36 -5.97
N LEU A 199 -6.03 -2.20 -5.59
CA LEU A 199 -5.86 -1.84 -4.17
C LEU A 199 -7.16 -1.45 -3.45
N PRO A 200 -8.19 -0.91 -4.10
CA PRO A 200 -9.47 -0.68 -3.46
C PRO A 200 -10.04 -1.95 -2.82
N TYR A 201 -10.64 -1.78 -1.67
CA TYR A 201 -11.44 -2.81 -0.98
C TYR A 201 -12.67 -2.14 -0.37
N GLY A 202 -13.74 -2.90 -0.12
CA GLY A 202 -14.99 -2.35 0.38
C GLY A 202 -16.00 -3.45 0.68
N TYR A 203 -17.27 -3.22 0.39
CA TYR A 203 -18.35 -4.18 0.61
C TYR A 203 -18.36 -5.28 -0.47
N GLY A 204 -17.35 -6.14 -0.47
CA GLY A 204 -17.22 -7.23 -1.44
C GLY A 204 -16.20 -6.97 -2.54
N GLU A 205 -16.31 -7.75 -3.61
CA GLU A 205 -15.42 -7.69 -4.77
C GLU A 205 -15.66 -6.40 -5.58
N THR A 206 -14.59 -5.71 -5.98
CA THR A 206 -14.75 -4.50 -6.82
C THR A 206 -15.20 -4.88 -8.24
N PRO A 207 -15.89 -3.98 -8.98
CA PRO A 207 -16.26 -4.26 -10.37
C PRO A 207 -15.08 -4.57 -11.28
N ALA A 208 -13.89 -4.01 -11.02
CA ALA A 208 -12.69 -4.30 -11.78
C ALA A 208 -12.18 -5.71 -11.52
N VAL A 209 -12.21 -6.19 -10.28
CA VAL A 209 -11.84 -7.57 -9.91
C VAL A 209 -12.82 -8.56 -10.55
N SER A 210 -14.14 -8.34 -10.40
CA SER A 210 -15.17 -9.19 -11.04
C SER A 210 -15.01 -9.24 -12.56
N TRP A 211 -14.73 -8.10 -13.19
CA TRP A 211 -14.49 -8.01 -14.62
C TRP A 211 -13.24 -8.82 -15.03
N ALA A 212 -12.11 -8.64 -14.34
CA ALA A 212 -10.86 -9.32 -14.67
C ALA A 212 -10.97 -10.84 -14.48
N THR A 213 -11.57 -11.29 -13.38
CA THR A 213 -11.83 -12.70 -13.08
C THR A 213 -12.75 -13.32 -14.14
N GLY A 214 -13.83 -12.62 -14.52
CA GLY A 214 -14.75 -13.06 -15.56
C GLY A 214 -14.11 -13.17 -16.95
N ASN A 215 -13.01 -12.48 -17.20
CA ASN A 215 -12.21 -12.56 -18.42
C ASN A 215 -10.99 -13.51 -18.30
N GLY A 216 -10.87 -14.25 -17.18
CA GLY A 216 -9.78 -15.22 -16.96
C GLY A 216 -8.40 -14.60 -16.79
N LEU A 217 -8.33 -13.32 -16.39
CA LEU A 217 -7.08 -12.62 -16.14
C LEU A 217 -6.57 -12.92 -14.71
N PRO A 218 -5.24 -12.94 -14.50
CA PRO A 218 -4.67 -13.02 -13.16
C PRO A 218 -5.01 -11.76 -12.35
N VAL A 219 -5.38 -11.94 -11.09
CA VAL A 219 -5.84 -10.85 -10.20
C VAL A 219 -5.20 -10.97 -8.83
N VAL A 220 -4.78 -9.85 -8.28
CA VAL A 220 -4.53 -9.64 -6.85
C VAL A 220 -5.50 -8.57 -6.36
N ASP A 221 -6.39 -8.92 -5.45
CA ASP A 221 -7.39 -8.01 -4.91
C ASP A 221 -6.84 -7.16 -3.75
N GLY A 222 -7.63 -6.16 -3.33
CA GLY A 222 -7.23 -5.23 -2.26
C GLY A 222 -7.11 -5.91 -0.88
N TYR A 223 -7.83 -7.00 -0.62
CA TYR A 223 -7.72 -7.75 0.63
C TYR A 223 -6.40 -8.53 0.70
N GLU A 224 -6.01 -9.19 -0.41
CA GLU A 224 -4.76 -9.91 -0.52
C GLU A 224 -3.56 -8.94 -0.42
N PHE A 225 -3.61 -7.83 -1.16
CA PHE A 225 -2.58 -6.81 -1.10
C PHE A 225 -2.44 -6.23 0.32
N LEU A 226 -3.57 -5.87 0.95
CA LEU A 226 -3.60 -5.30 2.29
C LEU A 226 -3.06 -6.29 3.33
N ALA A 227 -3.37 -7.59 3.19
CA ALA A 227 -2.88 -8.64 4.08
C ALA A 227 -1.35 -8.81 4.01
N VAL A 228 -0.78 -8.81 2.79
CA VAL A 228 0.67 -8.94 2.61
C VAL A 228 1.41 -7.74 3.23
N GLN A 229 0.97 -6.50 2.97
CA GLN A 229 1.62 -5.32 3.55
C GLN A 229 1.44 -5.24 5.08
N ALA A 230 0.32 -5.76 5.63
CA ALA A 230 0.09 -5.79 7.07
C ALA A 230 0.98 -6.84 7.76
N ALA A 231 1.12 -8.03 7.18
CA ALA A 231 2.03 -9.07 7.66
C ALA A 231 3.49 -8.58 7.67
N GLU A 232 3.92 -7.90 6.61
CA GLU A 232 5.25 -7.30 6.54
C GLU A 232 5.44 -6.22 7.62
N SER A 233 4.46 -5.31 7.82
CA SER A 233 4.53 -4.30 8.89
C SER A 233 4.64 -4.95 10.28
N PHE A 234 3.84 -5.98 10.52
CA PHE A 234 3.83 -6.72 11.78
C PHE A 234 5.18 -7.40 12.06
N HIS A 235 5.70 -8.13 11.07
CA HIS A 235 7.02 -8.74 11.15
C HIS A 235 8.11 -7.69 11.41
N TRP A 236 8.09 -6.58 10.68
CA TRP A 236 9.09 -5.53 10.82
C TRP A 236 9.09 -4.89 12.22
N TRP A 237 7.93 -4.76 12.88
CA TRP A 237 7.82 -4.23 14.24
C TRP A 237 8.23 -5.24 15.31
N THR A 238 7.75 -6.49 15.20
CA THR A 238 7.79 -7.49 16.28
C THR A 238 8.91 -8.52 16.10
N GLY A 239 9.41 -8.70 14.88
CA GLY A 239 10.30 -9.80 14.52
C GLY A 239 9.58 -11.16 14.40
N VAL A 240 8.25 -11.21 14.59
CA VAL A 240 7.46 -12.44 14.51
C VAL A 240 6.78 -12.53 13.14
N GLU A 241 6.88 -13.67 12.48
CA GLU A 241 6.19 -13.94 11.23
C GLU A 241 4.76 -14.40 11.49
N VAL A 242 3.80 -13.74 10.85
CA VAL A 242 2.40 -14.15 10.76
C VAL A 242 2.01 -14.20 9.30
N GLY A 243 1.37 -15.28 8.87
CA GLY A 243 1.03 -15.48 7.47
C GLY A 243 0.02 -14.44 6.94
N PRO A 244 0.16 -13.95 5.68
CA PRO A 244 -0.85 -13.08 5.08
C PRO A 244 -2.25 -13.69 5.04
N SER A 245 -2.38 -15.02 5.04
CA SER A 245 -3.66 -15.74 5.07
C SER A 245 -4.48 -15.43 6.32
N THR A 246 -3.85 -15.38 7.49
CA THR A 246 -4.49 -15.01 8.76
C THR A 246 -5.03 -13.56 8.70
N MET A 247 -4.20 -12.66 8.18
CA MET A 247 -4.57 -11.26 7.99
C MET A 247 -5.74 -11.12 7.00
N ALA A 248 -5.68 -11.81 5.85
CA ALA A 248 -6.73 -11.77 4.83
C ALA A 248 -8.06 -12.34 5.36
N ALA A 249 -8.03 -13.44 6.11
CA ALA A 249 -9.22 -14.03 6.72
C ALA A 249 -9.87 -13.05 7.72
N ALA A 250 -9.07 -12.38 8.55
CA ALA A 250 -9.56 -11.38 9.49
C ALA A 250 -10.17 -10.16 8.79
N ALA A 251 -9.59 -9.72 7.65
CA ALA A 251 -10.13 -8.61 6.86
C ALA A 251 -11.47 -8.93 6.19
N ARG A 252 -11.67 -10.17 5.72
CA ARG A 252 -12.91 -10.57 5.06
C ARG A 252 -14.07 -10.81 6.04
N ASN A 253 -13.77 -10.97 7.32
CA ASN A 253 -14.76 -11.22 8.40
C ASN A 253 -15.04 -9.98 9.27
N GLY A 254 -14.34 -8.89 9.09
CA GLY A 254 -14.49 -7.63 9.84
C GLY A 254 -15.18 -6.56 9.01
#